data_f18f11ae5d692c48cf5ae8072f55978c
#
_entry.id   f18f11ae5d692c48cf5ae8072f55978c
#
_cell.length_a   1.000
_cell.length_b   1.000
_cell.length_c   1.000
_cell.angle_alpha   90.00
_cell.angle_beta   90.00
_cell.angle_gamma   90.00
#
_symmetry.space_group_name_H-M   'P 1'
#
loop_
_entity.id
_entity.type
_entity.pdbx_description
1 polymer ?
#
loop_
_entity_poly.entity_id
_entity_poly.type
_entity_poly.pdbx_seq_one_letter_code
_entity_poly.pdbx_strand_id
1 'polypeptide(L)'
;MRIYDKSAFDQVNVFGLGQANTAYAQYFIGSSYLNPLTEAGKCPVFLANVTFEPGCRNNWHIHRAKSGGGQLLICTAGEGWYQEEGKEAVSLTPGTVITIPANVKHWHGAKKDSWF
;
A
#
# COMPACT_ATOMS: atom_id res chain seq x y z
N MET A 1 4.31 -12.44 -9.25
CA MET A 1 3.41 -13.60 -9.14
C MET A 1 2.18 -13.24 -8.31
N ARG A 2 1.02 -13.56 -8.82
CA ARG A 2 -0.24 -13.36 -8.07
C ARG A 2 -0.38 -14.42 -7.00
N ILE A 3 -0.82 -14.01 -5.81
CA ILE A 3 -0.99 -14.90 -4.67
C ILE A 3 -2.39 -14.68 -4.11
N TYR A 4 -3.29 -15.62 -4.32
CA TYR A 4 -4.66 -15.53 -3.82
C TYR A 4 -4.81 -16.14 -2.43
N ASP A 5 -4.04 -17.17 -2.11
CA ASP A 5 -4.12 -17.86 -0.83
C ASP A 5 -3.38 -17.09 0.27
N LYS A 6 -4.08 -16.83 1.38
CA LYS A 6 -3.52 -16.08 2.50
C LYS A 6 -2.29 -16.77 3.11
N SER A 7 -2.33 -18.08 3.27
CA SER A 7 -1.21 -18.78 3.92
C SER A 7 0.05 -18.74 3.04
N ALA A 8 -0.11 -18.80 1.72
CA ALA A 8 1.02 -18.62 0.79
C ALA A 8 1.55 -17.19 0.85
N PHE A 9 0.66 -16.20 0.96
CA PHE A 9 1.08 -14.81 1.07
C PHE A 9 1.82 -14.55 2.39
N ASP A 10 1.34 -15.12 3.49
CA ASP A 10 1.99 -14.94 4.80
C ASP A 10 3.45 -15.41 4.79
N GLN A 11 3.78 -16.40 3.97
CA GLN A 11 5.14 -16.91 3.88
C GLN A 11 6.10 -15.94 3.17
N VAL A 12 5.60 -15.06 2.32
CA VAL A 12 6.41 -14.09 1.57
C VAL A 12 6.24 -12.66 2.06
N ASN A 13 5.35 -12.44 3.03
CA ASN A 13 5.13 -11.14 3.64
C ASN A 13 6.20 -10.89 4.71
N VAL A 14 7.36 -10.45 4.29
CA VAL A 14 8.59 -10.39 5.08
C VAL A 14 8.42 -9.67 6.41
N PHE A 15 7.67 -8.56 6.42
CA PHE A 15 7.49 -7.76 7.63
C PHE A 15 6.29 -8.20 8.48
N GLY A 16 5.47 -9.08 7.95
CA GLY A 16 4.29 -9.60 8.64
C GLY A 16 3.03 -8.74 8.48
N LEU A 17 1.90 -9.38 8.75
CA LEU A 17 0.57 -8.81 8.52
C LEU A 17 0.26 -7.62 9.44
N GLY A 18 0.66 -7.72 10.70
CA GLY A 18 0.28 -6.72 11.70
C GLY A 18 -1.18 -6.86 12.13
N GLN A 19 -1.82 -5.75 12.39
CA GLN A 19 -3.18 -5.67 12.89
C GLN A 19 -4.15 -5.26 11.79
N ALA A 20 -5.42 -5.65 11.92
CA ALA A 20 -6.46 -5.16 11.03
C ALA A 20 -6.44 -3.62 11.01
N ASN A 21 -6.50 -3.05 9.82
CA ASN A 21 -6.41 -1.59 9.62
C ASN A 21 -7.74 -0.92 9.93
N THR A 22 -8.15 -0.94 11.19
CA THR A 22 -9.44 -0.37 11.61
C THR A 22 -9.40 1.16 11.71
N ALA A 23 -8.27 1.72 12.10
CA ALA A 23 -8.14 3.16 12.29
C ALA A 23 -8.35 3.95 10.99
N TYR A 24 -7.96 3.39 9.86
CA TYR A 24 -8.07 4.03 8.54
C TYR A 24 -9.06 3.32 7.61
N ALA A 25 -9.87 2.41 8.14
CA ALA A 25 -10.79 1.59 7.33
C ALA A 25 -11.72 2.43 6.44
N GLN A 26 -12.12 3.61 6.91
CA GLN A 26 -12.99 4.51 6.13
C GLN A 26 -12.36 5.01 4.82
N TYR A 27 -11.05 4.91 4.67
CA TYR A 27 -10.33 5.34 3.47
C TYR A 27 -10.08 4.20 2.49
N PHE A 28 -10.55 2.99 2.81
CA PHE A 28 -10.32 1.79 2.02
C PHE A 28 -11.63 1.14 1.59
N ILE A 29 -11.58 0.44 0.46
CA ILE A 29 -12.62 -0.49 0.02
C ILE A 29 -12.03 -1.88 0.19
N GLY A 30 -12.68 -2.75 0.96
CA GLY A 30 -12.17 -4.07 1.27
C GLY A 30 -11.36 -4.09 2.57
N SER A 31 -10.68 -5.19 2.83
CA SER A 31 -9.94 -5.40 4.08
C SER A 31 -8.44 -5.23 3.89
N SER A 32 -7.82 -4.52 4.82
CA SER A 32 -6.39 -4.30 4.83
C SER A 32 -5.83 -4.43 6.26
N TYR A 33 -4.51 -4.52 6.33
CA TYR A 33 -3.78 -4.72 7.59
C TYR A 33 -2.62 -3.74 7.64
N LEU A 34 -2.30 -3.27 8.83
CA LEU A 34 -1.25 -2.27 9.06
C LEU A 34 -0.26 -2.78 10.07
N ASN A 35 1.01 -2.71 9.70
CA ASN A 35 2.11 -3.07 10.58
C ASN A 35 3.17 -1.97 10.56
N PRO A 36 3.12 -1.00 11.50
CA PRO A 36 4.13 0.04 11.58
C PRO A 36 5.51 -0.57 11.82
N LEU A 37 6.50 -0.12 11.06
CA LEU A 37 7.89 -0.59 11.16
C LEU A 37 8.79 0.38 11.90
N THR A 38 8.41 1.66 11.94
CA THR A 38 9.13 2.69 12.68
C THR A 38 8.21 3.32 13.71
N GLU A 39 8.79 3.84 14.77
CA GLU A 39 8.04 4.53 15.80
C GLU A 39 7.90 6.01 15.44
N ALA A 40 6.66 6.51 15.48
CA ALA A 40 6.38 7.91 15.16
C ALA A 40 7.18 8.85 16.06
N GLY A 41 7.79 9.86 15.46
CA GLY A 41 8.55 10.87 16.18
C GLY A 41 10.01 10.49 16.50
N LYS A 42 10.40 9.25 16.25
CA LYS A 42 11.80 8.79 16.50
C LYS A 42 12.66 8.75 15.24
N CYS A 43 12.02 8.80 14.09
CA CYS A 43 12.71 8.79 12.81
C CYS A 43 12.02 9.80 11.88
N PRO A 44 12.78 10.55 11.07
CA PRO A 44 12.17 11.50 10.11
C PRO A 44 11.23 10.84 9.11
N VAL A 45 11.43 9.53 8.85
CA VAL A 45 10.60 8.77 7.91
C VAL A 45 9.75 7.78 8.69
N PHE A 46 8.45 7.78 8.43
CA PHE A 46 7.54 6.76 8.96
C PHE A 46 7.39 5.66 7.93
N LEU A 47 7.72 4.43 8.33
CA LEU A 47 7.56 3.24 7.50
C LEU A 47 6.50 2.33 8.10
N ALA A 48 5.64 1.80 7.24
CA ALA A 48 4.65 0.80 7.63
C ALA A 48 4.51 -0.24 6.53
N ASN A 49 4.27 -1.48 6.92
CA ASN A 49 3.88 -2.53 6.00
C ASN A 49 2.36 -2.55 5.94
N VAL A 50 1.79 -2.31 4.76
CA VAL A 50 0.34 -2.34 4.55
C VAL A 50 0.04 -3.53 3.67
N THR A 51 -0.81 -4.43 4.16
CA THR A 51 -1.21 -5.63 3.43
C THR A 51 -2.67 -5.51 3.01
N PHE A 52 -2.94 -5.78 1.74
CA PHE A 52 -4.26 -5.69 1.15
C PHE A 52 -4.76 -7.08 0.77
N GLU A 53 -5.97 -7.43 1.20
CA GLU A 53 -6.65 -8.62 0.69
C GLU A 53 -6.96 -8.45 -0.80
N PRO A 54 -7.15 -9.54 -1.55
CA PRO A 54 -7.47 -9.44 -2.98
C PRO A 54 -8.61 -8.46 -3.24
N GLY A 55 -8.38 -7.53 -4.15
CA GLY A 55 -9.37 -6.52 -4.52
C GLY A 55 -9.48 -5.32 -3.59
N CYS A 56 -8.81 -5.33 -2.43
CA CYS A 56 -8.81 -4.19 -1.51
C CYS A 56 -7.99 -3.03 -2.09
N ARG A 57 -8.50 -1.83 -1.97
CA ARG A 57 -7.79 -0.62 -2.39
C ARG A 57 -8.17 0.56 -1.51
N ASN A 58 -7.30 1.58 -1.45
CA ASN A 58 -7.70 2.82 -0.83
C ASN A 58 -8.48 3.71 -1.82
N ASN A 59 -9.16 4.70 -1.27
CA ASN A 59 -9.88 5.68 -2.07
C ASN A 59 -8.90 6.64 -2.73
N TRP A 60 -9.34 7.34 -3.76
CA TRP A 60 -8.59 8.45 -4.32
C TRP A 60 -8.28 9.45 -3.21
N HIS A 61 -6.99 9.82 -3.07
CA HIS A 61 -6.57 10.75 -2.01
C HIS A 61 -5.32 11.54 -2.43
N ILE A 62 -5.02 12.56 -1.62
CA ILE A 62 -3.89 13.46 -1.85
C ILE A 62 -3.14 13.62 -0.53
N HIS A 63 -1.82 13.47 -0.57
CA HIS A 63 -0.94 13.85 0.54
C HIS A 63 -0.46 15.28 0.29
N ARG A 64 -0.98 16.23 1.06
CA ARG A 64 -0.71 17.65 0.84
C ARG A 64 0.53 18.10 1.61
N ALA A 65 1.41 18.84 0.94
CA ALA A 65 2.57 19.47 1.56
C ALA A 65 3.03 20.66 0.73
N LYS A 66 3.59 21.67 1.40
CA LYS A 66 4.16 22.86 0.72
C LYS A 66 5.59 22.59 0.27
N SER A 67 6.31 21.75 0.99
CA SER A 67 7.66 21.32 0.64
C SER A 67 7.89 19.94 1.21
N GLY A 68 8.70 19.12 0.54
CA GLY A 68 8.87 17.73 0.90
C GLY A 68 7.55 16.96 0.81
N GLY A 69 7.36 15.98 1.69
CA GLY A 69 6.14 15.18 1.76
C GLY A 69 6.03 14.17 0.62
N GLY A 70 4.78 13.71 0.38
CA GLY A 70 4.54 12.65 -0.58
C GLY A 70 4.65 11.28 0.07
N GLN A 71 4.85 10.25 -0.77
CA GLN A 71 4.86 8.86 -0.30
C GLN A 71 5.75 8.01 -1.19
N LEU A 72 6.39 7.03 -0.59
CA LEU A 72 7.08 5.96 -1.32
C LEU A 72 6.28 4.69 -1.16
N LEU A 73 6.00 4.02 -2.28
CA LEU A 73 5.42 2.68 -2.29
C LEU A 73 6.49 1.70 -2.75
N ILE A 74 6.67 0.65 -1.98
CA ILE A 74 7.57 -0.45 -2.32
C ILE A 74 6.75 -1.73 -2.28
N CYS A 75 6.59 -2.40 -3.42
CA CYS A 75 5.92 -3.69 -3.45
C CYS A 75 6.89 -4.77 -2.99
N THR A 76 6.53 -5.50 -1.94
CA THR A 76 7.39 -6.56 -1.39
C THR A 76 6.85 -7.95 -1.70
N ALA A 77 5.54 -8.09 -1.92
CA ALA A 77 4.92 -9.39 -2.21
C ALA A 77 3.58 -9.21 -2.90
N GLY A 78 3.18 -10.22 -3.66
CA GLY A 78 1.90 -10.20 -4.37
C GLY A 78 1.89 -9.27 -5.56
N GLU A 79 0.69 -8.84 -5.98
CA GLU A 79 0.52 -7.92 -7.09
C GLU A 79 -0.58 -6.91 -6.81
N GLY A 80 -0.30 -5.67 -7.18
CA GLY A 80 -1.23 -4.57 -6.99
C GLY A 80 -1.24 -3.59 -8.14
N TRP A 81 -1.97 -2.49 -7.92
CA TRP A 81 -2.10 -1.39 -8.86
C TRP A 81 -1.79 -0.07 -8.17
N TYR A 82 -1.25 0.86 -8.94
CA TYR A 82 -1.14 2.27 -8.59
C TYR A 82 -1.65 3.11 -9.75
N GLN A 83 -2.43 4.15 -9.45
CA GLN A 83 -2.91 5.06 -10.49
C GLN A 83 -2.94 6.50 -9.99
N GLU A 84 -2.37 7.40 -10.79
CA GLU A 84 -2.51 8.84 -10.64
C GLU A 84 -3.71 9.32 -11.46
N GLU A 85 -4.39 10.34 -10.97
CA GLU A 85 -5.49 10.97 -11.70
C GLU A 85 -5.01 11.43 -13.09
N GLY A 86 -5.76 11.05 -14.11
CA GLY A 86 -5.45 11.39 -15.50
C GLY A 86 -4.45 10.49 -16.19
N LYS A 87 -3.96 9.45 -15.52
CA LYS A 87 -2.99 8.50 -16.08
C LYS A 87 -3.52 7.07 -16.01
N GLU A 88 -2.91 6.18 -16.77
CA GLU A 88 -3.23 4.75 -16.71
C GLU A 88 -2.72 4.13 -15.41
N ALA A 89 -3.39 3.06 -14.97
CA ALA A 89 -2.96 2.29 -13.82
C ALA A 89 -1.64 1.57 -14.14
N VAL A 90 -0.75 1.55 -13.15
CA VAL A 90 0.55 0.89 -13.24
C VAL A 90 0.51 -0.39 -12.41
N SER A 91 0.95 -1.50 -12.99
CA SER A 91 1.03 -2.78 -12.29
C SER A 91 2.19 -2.77 -11.29
N LEU A 92 1.90 -3.19 -10.06
CA LEU A 92 2.90 -3.30 -9.00
C LEU A 92 3.23 -4.77 -8.77
N THR A 93 4.51 -5.10 -8.89
CA THR A 93 5.03 -6.44 -8.63
C THR A 93 6.21 -6.33 -7.65
N PRO A 94 6.62 -7.43 -6.99
CA PRO A 94 7.72 -7.35 -6.03
C PRO A 94 8.97 -6.69 -6.61
N GLY A 95 9.50 -5.71 -5.88
CA GLY A 95 10.64 -4.91 -6.31
C GLY A 95 10.28 -3.59 -6.97
N THR A 96 9.00 -3.35 -7.28
CA THR A 96 8.55 -2.06 -7.84
C THR A 96 8.58 -0.99 -6.75
N VAL A 97 9.18 0.15 -7.08
CA VAL A 97 9.23 1.32 -6.20
C VAL A 97 8.56 2.49 -6.93
N ILE A 98 7.58 3.10 -6.29
CA ILE A 98 6.87 4.28 -6.82
C ILE A 98 7.15 5.46 -5.91
N THR A 99 7.65 6.54 -6.47
CA THR A 99 7.75 7.82 -5.77
C THR A 99 6.50 8.64 -6.10
N ILE A 100 5.68 8.91 -5.09
CA ILE A 100 4.46 9.70 -5.24
C ILE A 100 4.74 11.09 -4.69
N PRO A 101 4.81 12.12 -5.56
CA PRO A 101 4.99 13.50 -5.08
C PRO A 101 3.83 13.94 -4.21
N ALA A 102 4.09 14.88 -3.30
CA ALA A 102 3.02 15.55 -2.57
C ALA A 102 2.05 16.21 -3.56
N ASN A 103 0.79 16.34 -3.16
CA ASN A 103 -0.26 17.03 -3.91
C ASN A 103 -0.74 16.30 -5.17
N VAL A 104 -0.33 15.06 -5.38
CA VAL A 104 -0.79 14.22 -6.50
C VAL A 104 -1.93 13.34 -6.03
N LYS A 105 -3.07 13.42 -6.72
CA LYS A 105 -4.24 12.58 -6.42
C LYS A 105 -4.02 11.19 -7.00
N HIS A 106 -4.15 10.16 -6.15
CA HIS A 106 -3.83 8.79 -6.52
C HIS A 106 -4.58 7.78 -5.66
N TRP A 107 -4.49 6.52 -6.06
CA TRP A 107 -4.89 5.37 -5.24
C TRP A 107 -3.94 4.20 -5.51
N HIS A 108 -3.91 3.25 -4.59
CA HIS A 108 -3.23 1.97 -4.80
C HIS A 108 -3.98 0.87 -4.07
N GLY A 109 -3.67 -0.37 -4.43
CA GLY A 109 -4.32 -1.51 -3.81
C GLY A 109 -3.99 -2.81 -4.52
N ALA A 110 -4.59 -3.89 -4.03
CA ALA A 110 -4.38 -5.24 -4.55
C ALA A 110 -5.12 -5.46 -5.86
N LYS A 111 -4.55 -6.31 -6.72
CA LYS A 111 -5.31 -6.86 -7.85
C LYS A 111 -6.41 -7.75 -7.30
N LYS A 112 -7.48 -7.93 -8.09
CA LYS A 112 -8.68 -8.67 -7.62
C LYS A 112 -8.40 -10.11 -7.24
N ASP A 113 -7.33 -10.69 -7.75
CA ASP A 113 -6.98 -12.09 -7.57
C ASP A 113 -5.63 -12.29 -6.87
N SER A 114 -5.15 -11.26 -6.16
CA SER A 114 -3.88 -11.34 -5.43
C SER A 114 -3.93 -10.55 -4.15
N TRP A 115 -3.33 -11.10 -3.11
CA TRP A 115 -2.87 -10.33 -1.96
C TRP A 115 -1.74 -9.39 -2.40
N PHE A 116 -1.61 -8.35 -1.68
CA PHE A 116 -0.63 -7.32 -2.01
C PHE A 116 -0.16 -6.60 -0.76
#